data_28e09fabafe3da2b0683d663ad4bb665
#
_entry.id   28e09fabafe3da2b0683d663ad4bb665
#
_cell.length_a   1.000
_cell.length_b   1.000
_cell.length_c   1.000
_cell.angle_alpha   90.00
_cell.angle_beta   90.00
_cell.angle_gamma   90.00
#
_symmetry.space_group_name_H-M   'P 1'
#
loop_
_entity.id
_entity.type
_entity.pdbx_description
1 polymer ?
#
loop_
_entity_poly.entity_id
_entity_poly.type
_entity_poly.pdbx_seq_one_letter_code
_entity_poly.pdbx_strand_id
1 'polypeptide(L)'
;GVRRLILLSDGQANVGPSSPAELGKLGSALVKEGITVSTVGIGSDYNEDLMTSLAQNSDGNFYFVARSSDLVPILARELGSALSVAARRVKVRIDCPPGVRPRGILGCRCRIDGQSIELDFNQIYAGHDKVLILQLDLPPQPDGSSKPLADVTLEYLTAEAEKAPVQTRSVAVNFSADSSASARSLNKAVSADVALQQSAAIREEAINQSDCGNILFASEKLRQAQLLLERNAALTGSEEVRETAKRLADESDRLAQAETAPATAKTAAAATAEAAAMAAAKAAP
;
A
#
# COMPACT_ATOMS: atom_id res chain seq x y z
N GLY A 1 6.99 25.76 -4.05
CA GLY A 1 6.55 25.04 -5.25
C GLY A 1 6.51 23.54 -5.03
N VAL A 2 5.78 22.82 -5.86
CA VAL A 2 5.78 21.33 -5.89
C VAL A 2 7.09 20.87 -6.50
N ARG A 3 7.80 19.96 -5.83
CA ARG A 3 9.02 19.34 -6.33
C ARG A 3 8.77 17.85 -6.56
N ARG A 4 8.73 17.44 -7.81
CA ARG A 4 8.53 16.05 -8.22
C ARG A 4 9.66 15.59 -9.13
N LEU A 5 10.17 14.41 -8.86
CA LEU A 5 11.14 13.71 -9.68
C LEU A 5 10.46 12.48 -10.29
N ILE A 6 10.69 12.22 -11.56
CA ILE A 6 10.28 10.98 -12.22
C ILE A 6 11.55 10.24 -12.59
N LEU A 7 11.74 9.06 -11.98
CA LEU A 7 12.89 8.19 -12.23
C LEU A 7 12.46 7.09 -13.20
N LEU A 8 13.12 7.01 -14.35
CA LEU A 8 12.94 5.92 -15.30
C LEU A 8 14.15 4.98 -15.22
N SER A 9 13.90 3.67 -15.15
CA SER A 9 14.96 2.67 -15.14
C SER A 9 14.56 1.45 -15.97
N ASP A 10 15.51 0.98 -16.76
CA ASP A 10 15.41 -0.24 -17.57
C ASP A 10 16.39 -1.34 -17.11
N GLY A 11 17.04 -1.13 -15.97
CA GLY A 11 18.06 -2.05 -15.45
C GLY A 11 18.14 -2.06 -13.91
N GLN A 12 19.22 -2.68 -13.42
CA GLN A 12 19.50 -2.84 -12.01
C GLN A 12 20.44 -1.74 -11.46
N ALA A 13 20.31 -1.44 -10.17
CA ALA A 13 21.23 -0.53 -9.48
C ALA A 13 22.59 -1.20 -9.30
N ASN A 14 23.59 -0.77 -10.08
CA ASN A 14 24.94 -1.32 -10.05
C ASN A 14 25.91 -0.53 -9.16
N VAL A 15 25.55 0.70 -8.77
CA VAL A 15 26.37 1.60 -7.96
C VAL A 15 25.48 2.36 -6.97
N GLY A 16 25.93 2.49 -5.73
CA GLY A 16 25.22 3.19 -4.67
C GLY A 16 24.21 2.32 -3.92
N PRO A 17 23.15 2.91 -3.36
CA PRO A 17 22.11 2.18 -2.65
C PRO A 17 21.48 1.11 -3.56
N SER A 18 21.55 -0.15 -3.16
CA SER A 18 21.15 -1.29 -3.97
C SER A 18 20.17 -2.24 -3.26
N SER A 19 19.72 -1.87 -2.08
CA SER A 19 18.69 -2.62 -1.34
C SER A 19 17.39 -1.81 -1.19
N PRO A 20 16.21 -2.47 -1.12
CA PRO A 20 14.92 -1.81 -0.88
C PRO A 20 14.93 -0.97 0.40
N ALA A 21 15.61 -1.43 1.45
CA ALA A 21 15.71 -0.70 2.71
C ALA A 21 16.51 0.61 2.60
N GLU A 22 17.58 0.63 1.81
CA GLU A 22 18.39 1.84 1.56
C GLU A 22 17.62 2.85 0.72
N LEU A 23 16.96 2.40 -0.38
CA LEU A 23 16.13 3.27 -1.20
C LEU A 23 14.89 3.76 -0.45
N GLY A 24 14.31 2.94 0.42
CA GLY A 24 13.23 3.39 1.31
C GLY A 24 13.69 4.50 2.28
N LYS A 25 14.90 4.40 2.84
CA LYS A 25 15.48 5.49 3.66
C LYS A 25 15.72 6.76 2.84
N LEU A 26 16.21 6.61 1.61
CA LEU A 26 16.40 7.74 0.69
C LEU A 26 15.05 8.40 0.37
N GLY A 27 14.01 7.62 0.04
CA GLY A 27 12.66 8.11 -0.19
C GLY A 27 12.13 8.91 1.00
N SER A 28 12.26 8.37 2.21
CA SER A 28 11.85 9.05 3.44
C SER A 28 12.63 10.34 3.73
N ALA A 29 13.89 10.42 3.32
CA ALA A 29 14.67 11.65 3.41
C ALA A 29 14.20 12.70 2.40
N LEU A 30 13.85 12.29 1.18
CA LEU A 30 13.34 13.18 0.14
C LEU A 30 11.97 13.76 0.51
N VAL A 31 11.10 13.00 1.18
CA VAL A 31 9.83 13.53 1.73
C VAL A 31 10.08 14.70 2.68
N LYS A 32 11.06 14.59 3.58
CA LYS A 32 11.39 15.68 4.53
C LYS A 32 11.84 16.96 3.80
N GLU A 33 12.48 16.80 2.65
CA GLU A 33 12.86 17.91 1.78
C GLU A 33 11.69 18.39 0.88
N GLY A 34 10.52 17.76 0.98
CA GLY A 34 9.35 18.09 0.17
C GLY A 34 9.49 17.66 -1.31
N ILE A 35 10.24 16.59 -1.55
CA ILE A 35 10.44 15.99 -2.89
C ILE A 35 9.69 14.67 -2.95
N THR A 36 8.82 14.53 -3.93
CA THR A 36 8.12 13.28 -4.27
C THR A 36 8.84 12.61 -5.44
N VAL A 37 9.07 11.29 -5.37
CA VAL A 37 9.70 10.54 -6.45
C VAL A 37 8.72 9.50 -6.98
N SER A 38 8.28 9.66 -8.22
CA SER A 38 7.58 8.60 -8.94
C SER A 38 8.59 7.80 -9.76
N THR A 39 8.45 6.48 -9.78
CA THR A 39 9.38 5.57 -10.46
C THR A 39 8.67 4.84 -11.58
N VAL A 40 9.36 4.64 -12.70
CA VAL A 40 8.87 3.95 -13.89
C VAL A 40 9.87 2.88 -14.28
N GLY A 41 9.49 1.60 -14.11
CA GLY A 41 10.26 0.47 -14.58
C GLY A 41 9.92 0.16 -16.04
N ILE A 42 10.93 0.01 -16.89
CA ILE A 42 10.79 -0.23 -18.33
C ILE A 42 11.36 -1.60 -18.67
N GLY A 43 10.55 -2.45 -19.32
CA GLY A 43 10.97 -3.81 -19.69
C GLY A 43 10.95 -4.77 -18.50
N SER A 44 11.76 -5.85 -18.56
CA SER A 44 11.77 -6.93 -17.55
C SER A 44 13.00 -6.94 -16.64
N ASP A 45 14.02 -6.13 -16.95
CA ASP A 45 15.36 -6.28 -16.35
C ASP A 45 15.65 -5.32 -15.20
N TYR A 46 14.70 -4.45 -14.85
CA TYR A 46 14.83 -3.54 -13.72
C TYR A 46 14.46 -4.24 -12.40
N ASN A 47 14.97 -3.69 -11.29
CA ASN A 47 14.62 -4.18 -9.96
C ASN A 47 13.32 -3.51 -9.45
N GLU A 48 12.21 -4.25 -9.47
CA GLU A 48 10.89 -3.77 -9.08
C GLU A 48 10.83 -3.36 -7.61
N ASP A 49 11.46 -4.14 -6.72
CA ASP A 49 11.44 -3.88 -5.28
C ASP A 49 12.13 -2.56 -4.92
N LEU A 50 13.24 -2.26 -5.58
CA LEU A 50 13.96 -1.00 -5.40
C LEU A 50 13.12 0.19 -5.84
N MET A 51 12.52 0.09 -7.03
CA MET A 51 11.69 1.16 -7.61
C MET A 51 10.42 1.40 -6.79
N THR A 52 9.77 0.32 -6.37
CA THR A 52 8.58 0.37 -5.51
C THR A 52 8.92 0.96 -4.14
N SER A 53 10.01 0.50 -3.50
CA SER A 53 10.43 1.00 -2.20
C SER A 53 10.75 2.50 -2.22
N LEU A 54 11.44 2.97 -3.26
CA LEU A 54 11.74 4.40 -3.40
C LEU A 54 10.46 5.22 -3.57
N ALA A 55 9.57 4.82 -4.47
CA ALA A 55 8.33 5.54 -4.76
C ALA A 55 7.42 5.61 -3.52
N GLN A 56 7.14 4.48 -2.89
CA GLN A 56 6.26 4.40 -1.71
C GLN A 56 6.79 5.23 -0.54
N ASN A 57 8.09 5.19 -0.27
CA ASN A 57 8.69 5.93 0.84
C ASN A 57 8.93 7.41 0.52
N SER A 58 8.75 7.84 -0.73
CA SER A 58 8.83 9.24 -1.16
C SER A 58 7.46 9.85 -1.49
N ASP A 59 6.36 9.20 -1.12
CA ASP A 59 4.97 9.63 -1.40
C ASP A 59 4.69 9.77 -2.91
N GLY A 60 5.37 8.97 -3.73
CA GLY A 60 5.22 8.90 -5.18
C GLY A 60 4.55 7.61 -5.65
N ASN A 61 4.48 7.43 -6.96
CA ASN A 61 3.86 6.29 -7.59
C ASN A 61 4.91 5.41 -8.29
N PHE A 62 4.70 4.10 -8.26
CA PHE A 62 5.45 3.17 -9.11
C PHE A 62 4.60 2.78 -10.32
N TYR A 63 5.22 2.73 -11.49
CA TYR A 63 4.61 2.31 -12.75
C TYR A 63 5.49 1.30 -13.47
N PHE A 64 4.85 0.31 -14.07
CA PHE A 64 5.48 -0.60 -15.02
C PHE A 64 5.11 -0.22 -16.44
N VAL A 65 6.09 -0.24 -17.34
CA VAL A 65 5.94 0.07 -18.77
C VAL A 65 6.47 -1.09 -19.59
N ALA A 66 5.57 -1.84 -20.19
CA ALA A 66 5.95 -2.93 -21.10
C ALA A 66 6.28 -2.42 -22.52
N ARG A 67 5.67 -1.31 -22.94
CA ARG A 67 5.82 -0.72 -24.27
C ARG A 67 5.98 0.79 -24.16
N SER A 68 6.82 1.37 -24.98
CA SER A 68 7.09 2.83 -25.00
C SER A 68 5.83 3.69 -25.17
N SER A 69 4.77 3.16 -25.82
CA SER A 69 3.47 3.80 -25.96
C SER A 69 2.80 4.07 -24.60
N ASP A 70 3.08 3.27 -23.59
CA ASP A 70 2.44 3.34 -22.28
C ASP A 70 3.06 4.46 -21.39
N LEU A 71 4.23 4.95 -21.78
CA LEU A 71 4.95 6.00 -21.05
C LEU A 71 4.23 7.37 -21.13
N VAL A 72 3.69 7.72 -22.29
CA VAL A 72 3.06 9.03 -22.52
C VAL A 72 1.85 9.27 -21.59
N PRO A 73 0.90 8.32 -21.43
CA PRO A 73 -0.20 8.47 -20.46
C PRO A 73 0.27 8.58 -19.02
N ILE A 74 1.34 7.86 -18.64
CA ILE A 74 1.92 7.92 -17.29
C ILE A 74 2.49 9.31 -17.03
N LEU A 75 3.32 9.83 -17.94
CA LEU A 75 3.90 11.17 -17.80
C LEU A 75 2.82 12.26 -17.78
N ALA A 76 1.79 12.14 -18.63
CA ALA A 76 0.66 13.08 -18.63
C ALA A 76 -0.09 13.07 -17.29
N ARG A 77 -0.30 11.88 -16.69
CA ARG A 77 -0.92 11.73 -15.36
C ARG A 77 -0.06 12.35 -14.26
N GLU A 78 1.24 12.09 -14.26
CA GLU A 78 2.18 12.63 -13.27
C GLU A 78 2.27 14.17 -13.35
N LEU A 79 2.31 14.74 -14.55
CA LEU A 79 2.29 16.18 -14.76
C LEU A 79 0.95 16.80 -14.35
N GLY A 80 -0.16 16.17 -14.74
CA GLY A 80 -1.52 16.62 -14.37
C GLY A 80 -1.70 16.64 -12.85
N SER A 81 -1.24 15.60 -12.16
CA SER A 81 -1.25 15.52 -10.69
C SER A 81 -0.43 16.65 -10.06
N ALA A 82 0.76 16.95 -10.59
CA ALA A 82 1.61 18.02 -10.06
C ALA A 82 0.96 19.41 -10.15
N LEU A 83 0.04 19.62 -11.10
CA LEU A 83 -0.71 20.86 -11.26
C LEU A 83 -1.95 20.97 -10.38
N SER A 84 -2.42 19.87 -9.79
CA SER A 84 -3.66 19.79 -9.02
C SER A 84 -3.46 19.59 -7.52
N VAL A 85 -2.34 20.04 -6.96
CA VAL A 85 -2.06 19.92 -5.52
C VAL A 85 -2.99 20.82 -4.71
N ALA A 86 -3.85 20.20 -3.89
CA ALA A 86 -4.78 20.88 -2.99
C ALA A 86 -4.14 21.24 -1.64
N ALA A 87 -3.30 20.33 -1.10
CA ALA A 87 -2.61 20.53 0.17
C ALA A 87 -1.17 20.04 0.10
N ARG A 88 -0.27 20.71 0.82
CA ARG A 88 1.16 20.40 0.93
C ARG A 88 1.59 20.32 2.37
N ARG A 89 2.70 19.60 2.65
CA ARG A 89 3.25 19.42 4.00
C ARG A 89 2.17 19.00 4.99
N VAL A 90 1.41 17.99 4.61
CA VAL A 90 0.30 17.50 5.41
C VAL A 90 0.86 16.70 6.56
N LYS A 91 0.57 17.13 7.79
CA LYS A 91 0.90 16.41 9.02
C LYS A 91 -0.37 15.89 9.66
N VAL A 92 -0.39 14.61 9.95
CA VAL A 92 -1.47 13.96 10.70
C VAL A 92 -0.90 13.51 12.03
N ARG A 93 -1.46 13.99 13.12
CA ARG A 93 -1.16 13.55 14.47
C ARG A 93 -2.41 12.92 15.07
N ILE A 94 -2.25 11.75 15.63
CA ILE A 94 -3.31 10.99 16.29
C ILE A 94 -2.86 10.72 17.71
N ASP A 95 -3.57 11.30 18.67
CA ASP A 95 -3.32 11.15 20.10
C ASP A 95 -4.38 10.26 20.73
N CYS A 96 -3.97 9.13 21.30
CA CYS A 96 -4.84 8.18 21.98
C CYS A 96 -4.84 8.44 23.49
N PRO A 97 -6.00 8.35 24.17
CA PRO A 97 -6.06 8.51 25.61
C PRO A 97 -5.44 7.33 26.36
N PRO A 98 -5.09 7.48 27.65
CA PRO A 98 -4.60 6.39 28.48
C PRO A 98 -5.53 5.17 28.46
N GLY A 99 -4.93 3.99 28.24
CA GLY A 99 -5.66 2.71 28.12
C GLY A 99 -6.02 2.31 26.67
N VAL A 100 -5.97 3.22 25.72
CA VAL A 100 -6.07 2.91 24.29
C VAL A 100 -4.68 2.74 23.71
N ARG A 101 -4.35 1.59 23.15
CA ARG A 101 -3.01 1.30 22.65
C ARG A 101 -2.96 1.35 21.12
N PRO A 102 -2.25 2.31 20.52
CA PRO A 102 -2.05 2.35 19.08
C PRO A 102 -1.14 1.20 18.61
N ARG A 103 -1.57 0.46 17.58
CA ARG A 103 -0.77 -0.59 16.93
C ARG A 103 -0.06 -0.10 15.68
N GLY A 104 -0.67 0.86 14.98
CA GLY A 104 -0.16 1.41 13.73
C GLY A 104 -1.26 1.78 12.77
N ILE A 105 -0.85 2.11 11.56
CA ILE A 105 -1.73 2.37 10.43
C ILE A 105 -1.49 1.31 9.36
N LEU A 106 -2.55 0.66 8.91
CA LEU A 106 -2.46 -0.38 7.89
C LEU A 106 -1.92 0.20 6.58
N GLY A 107 -0.97 -0.52 5.97
CA GLY A 107 -0.41 -0.15 4.67
C GLY A 107 0.42 1.14 4.67
N CYS A 108 0.75 1.69 5.85
CA CYS A 108 1.52 2.91 5.95
C CYS A 108 2.57 2.84 7.06
N ARG A 109 3.78 3.31 6.78
CA ARG A 109 4.79 3.47 7.82
C ARG A 109 4.49 4.73 8.62
N CYS A 110 4.33 4.59 9.93
CA CYS A 110 4.07 5.68 10.85
C CYS A 110 5.08 5.65 12.00
N ARG A 111 5.30 6.81 12.61
CA ARG A 111 6.06 6.90 13.86
C ARG A 111 5.08 6.81 15.03
N ILE A 112 5.31 5.84 15.90
CA ILE A 112 4.56 5.68 17.15
C ILE A 112 5.47 6.14 18.29
N ASP A 113 4.99 7.09 19.07
CA ASP A 113 5.66 7.60 20.25
C ASP A 113 4.68 7.56 21.44
N GLY A 114 4.80 6.50 22.25
CA GLY A 114 3.87 6.24 23.33
C GLY A 114 2.44 6.02 22.82
N GLN A 115 1.58 7.01 23.05
CA GLN A 115 0.16 6.98 22.64
C GLN A 115 -0.13 7.90 21.44
N SER A 116 0.90 8.48 20.83
CA SER A 116 0.77 9.35 19.67
C SER A 116 1.30 8.67 18.42
N ILE A 117 0.59 8.86 17.32
CA ILE A 117 1.04 8.48 15.98
C ILE A 117 1.21 9.74 15.15
N GLU A 118 2.33 9.83 14.46
CA GLU A 118 2.62 10.94 13.53
C GLU A 118 2.89 10.38 12.12
N LEU A 119 2.29 11.05 11.13
CA LEU A 119 2.49 10.81 9.71
C LEU A 119 2.69 12.13 9.00
N ASP A 120 3.60 12.11 8.03
CA ASP A 120 3.86 13.23 7.13
C ASP A 120 3.57 12.80 5.69
N PHE A 121 2.83 13.65 4.95
CA PHE A 121 2.64 13.50 3.52
C PHE A 121 3.10 14.77 2.82
N ASN A 122 3.77 14.61 1.70
CA ASN A 122 4.24 15.76 0.92
C ASN A 122 3.07 16.59 0.39
N GLN A 123 2.06 15.89 -0.15
CA GLN A 123 0.95 16.56 -0.84
C GLN A 123 -0.28 15.67 -0.96
N ILE A 124 -1.43 16.31 -1.04
CA ILE A 124 -2.71 15.71 -1.40
C ILE A 124 -3.22 16.43 -2.65
N TYR A 125 -3.67 15.67 -3.63
CA TYR A 125 -4.16 16.19 -4.90
C TYR A 125 -5.64 16.48 -4.85
N ALA A 126 -6.11 17.47 -5.61
CA ALA A 126 -7.52 17.75 -5.74
C ALA A 126 -8.27 16.55 -6.35
N GLY A 127 -9.42 16.22 -5.78
CA GLY A 127 -10.22 15.07 -6.21
C GLY A 127 -9.67 13.69 -5.79
N HIS A 128 -8.63 13.65 -4.96
CA HIS A 128 -8.09 12.41 -4.40
C HIS A 128 -8.33 12.34 -2.90
N ASP A 129 -8.81 11.20 -2.43
CA ASP A 129 -8.94 10.88 -1.01
C ASP A 129 -7.72 10.08 -0.54
N LYS A 130 -7.23 10.37 0.66
CA LYS A 130 -6.21 9.57 1.34
C LYS A 130 -6.83 8.95 2.58
N VAL A 131 -7.07 7.66 2.54
CA VAL A 131 -7.68 6.89 3.63
C VAL A 131 -6.59 6.32 4.52
N LEU A 132 -6.71 6.50 5.83
CA LEU A 132 -5.83 5.96 6.85
C LEU A 132 -6.63 5.02 7.76
N ILE A 133 -6.18 3.78 7.88
CA ILE A 133 -6.84 2.77 8.73
C ILE A 133 -6.00 2.56 9.97
N LEU A 134 -6.45 3.15 11.08
CA LEU A 134 -5.80 3.07 12.37
C LEU A 134 -6.17 1.77 13.10
N GLN A 135 -5.19 1.04 13.58
CA GLN A 135 -5.37 -0.13 14.45
C GLN A 135 -5.15 0.25 15.90
N LEU A 136 -6.12 -0.07 16.75
CA LEU A 136 -6.11 0.21 18.19
C LEU A 136 -6.45 -1.06 18.99
N ASP A 137 -5.75 -1.26 20.11
CA ASP A 137 -6.19 -2.18 21.16
C ASP A 137 -6.98 -1.42 22.20
N LEU A 138 -8.13 -1.96 22.54
CA LEU A 138 -9.04 -1.38 23.55
C LEU A 138 -9.19 -2.36 24.71
N PRO A 139 -9.04 -1.91 25.96
CA PRO A 139 -9.36 -2.75 27.10
C PRO A 139 -10.89 -2.98 27.18
N PRO A 140 -11.35 -4.12 27.66
CA PRO A 140 -12.76 -4.35 27.93
C PRO A 140 -13.35 -3.24 28.80
N GLN A 141 -14.57 -2.82 28.48
CA GLN A 141 -15.28 -1.78 29.22
C GLN A 141 -16.68 -2.25 29.59
N PRO A 142 -17.30 -1.68 30.62
CA PRO A 142 -18.68 -1.98 30.98
C PRO A 142 -19.67 -1.73 29.84
N ASP A 143 -20.74 -2.52 29.80
CA ASP A 143 -21.85 -2.33 28.87
C ASP A 143 -22.44 -0.93 28.98
N GLY A 144 -22.79 -0.33 27.82
CA GLY A 144 -23.35 1.02 27.73
C GLY A 144 -22.34 2.15 27.95
N SER A 145 -21.05 1.85 28.21
CA SER A 145 -20.05 2.91 28.36
C SER A 145 -19.64 3.52 27.03
N SER A 146 -19.32 4.80 27.03
CA SER A 146 -18.72 5.53 25.91
C SER A 146 -17.32 6.01 26.27
N LYS A 147 -16.35 5.80 25.39
CA LYS A 147 -14.95 6.17 25.64
C LYS A 147 -14.36 6.89 24.44
N PRO A 148 -13.54 7.94 24.64
CA PRO A 148 -12.75 8.52 23.58
C PRO A 148 -11.72 7.50 23.09
N LEU A 149 -11.49 7.45 21.77
CA LEU A 149 -10.51 6.59 21.12
C LEU A 149 -9.26 7.35 20.71
N ALA A 150 -9.44 8.50 20.07
CA ALA A 150 -8.35 9.30 19.55
C ALA A 150 -8.81 10.72 19.24
N ASP A 151 -7.88 11.65 19.36
CA ASP A 151 -7.96 12.99 18.79
C ASP A 151 -7.06 13.03 17.56
N VAL A 152 -7.65 13.35 16.41
CA VAL A 152 -6.94 13.44 15.13
C VAL A 152 -6.74 14.90 14.80
N THR A 153 -5.48 15.33 14.73
CA THR A 153 -5.08 16.68 14.35
C THR A 153 -4.46 16.67 12.96
N LEU A 154 -4.97 17.55 12.10
CA LEU A 154 -4.51 17.72 10.72
C LEU A 154 -3.96 19.14 10.54
N GLU A 155 -2.72 19.23 10.06
CA GLU A 155 -2.04 20.46 9.66
C GLU A 155 -1.61 20.35 8.21
N TYR A 156 -1.84 21.37 7.39
CA TYR A 156 -1.43 21.39 5.98
C TYR A 156 -1.28 22.81 5.44
N LEU A 157 -0.55 22.98 4.37
CA LEU A 157 -0.43 24.24 3.63
C LEU A 157 -1.27 24.15 2.35
N THR A 158 -2.06 25.19 2.07
CA THR A 158 -2.71 25.36 0.76
C THR A 158 -1.85 26.21 -0.17
N ALA A 159 -2.25 26.36 -1.43
CA ALA A 159 -1.58 27.23 -2.37
C ALA A 159 -1.59 28.72 -1.94
N GLU A 160 -2.63 29.11 -1.20
CA GLU A 160 -2.94 30.50 -0.83
C GLU A 160 -2.50 30.86 0.59
N ALA A 161 -2.26 29.87 1.46
CA ALA A 161 -1.97 30.07 2.87
C ALA A 161 -0.55 29.62 3.25
N GLU A 162 0.25 30.56 3.79
CA GLU A 162 1.57 30.25 4.37
C GLU A 162 1.46 29.54 5.73
N LYS A 163 0.31 29.62 6.39
CA LYS A 163 0.05 28.96 7.67
C LYS A 163 -1.23 28.14 7.59
N ALA A 164 -1.11 26.85 7.92
CA ALA A 164 -2.21 25.91 7.85
C ALA A 164 -3.29 26.16 8.92
N PRO A 165 -4.55 25.98 8.59
CA PRO A 165 -5.57 25.76 9.61
C PRO A 165 -5.30 24.41 10.30
N VAL A 166 -5.25 24.44 11.63
CA VAL A 166 -5.21 23.20 12.43
C VAL A 166 -6.66 22.72 12.59
N GLN A 167 -6.92 21.51 12.14
CA GLN A 167 -8.22 20.87 12.32
C GLN A 167 -8.07 19.69 13.27
N THR A 168 -8.88 19.67 14.33
CA THR A 168 -8.93 18.55 15.27
C THR A 168 -10.31 17.91 15.25
N ARG A 169 -10.34 16.57 15.25
CA ARG A 169 -11.56 15.76 15.37
C ARG A 169 -11.34 14.69 16.42
N SER A 170 -12.31 14.56 17.33
CA SER A 170 -12.31 13.51 18.35
C SER A 170 -13.19 12.35 17.90
N VAL A 171 -12.72 11.14 18.13
CA VAL A 171 -13.43 9.89 17.83
C VAL A 171 -13.69 9.16 19.13
N ALA A 172 -14.91 8.66 19.31
CA ALA A 172 -15.33 7.88 20.48
C ALA A 172 -15.99 6.56 20.05
N VAL A 173 -16.01 5.58 20.96
CA VAL A 173 -16.66 4.29 20.76
C VAL A 173 -17.61 4.00 21.91
N ASN A 174 -18.74 3.35 21.60
CA ASN A 174 -19.68 2.84 22.58
C ASN A 174 -19.48 1.32 22.73
N PHE A 175 -19.43 0.84 23.97
CA PHE A 175 -19.31 -0.57 24.30
C PHE A 175 -20.68 -1.17 24.56
N SER A 176 -20.93 -2.36 24.01
CA SER A 176 -22.19 -3.07 24.21
C SER A 176 -21.93 -4.56 24.41
N ALA A 177 -22.63 -5.17 25.38
CA ALA A 177 -22.67 -6.62 25.55
C ALA A 177 -23.59 -7.29 24.51
N ASP A 178 -24.45 -6.54 23.82
CA ASP A 178 -25.30 -7.04 22.74
C ASP A 178 -24.47 -7.17 21.44
N SER A 179 -24.08 -8.40 21.12
CA SER A 179 -23.35 -8.72 19.87
C SER A 179 -24.13 -8.32 18.61
N SER A 180 -25.46 -8.33 18.65
CA SER A 180 -26.30 -7.95 17.52
C SER A 180 -26.29 -6.43 17.31
N ALA A 181 -26.23 -5.64 18.38
CA ALA A 181 -26.05 -4.20 18.29
C ALA A 181 -24.68 -3.83 17.71
N SER A 182 -23.63 -4.52 18.17
CA SER A 182 -22.27 -4.36 17.61
C SER A 182 -22.25 -4.70 16.11
N ALA A 183 -22.85 -5.81 15.70
CA ALA A 183 -22.90 -6.20 14.29
C ALA A 183 -23.68 -5.18 13.42
N ARG A 184 -24.77 -4.61 13.93
CA ARG A 184 -25.55 -3.56 13.23
C ARG A 184 -24.80 -2.24 13.10
N SER A 185 -23.88 -1.95 14.01
CA SER A 185 -23.07 -0.71 13.98
C SER A 185 -21.90 -0.78 13.00
N LEU A 186 -21.63 -1.94 12.39
CA LEU A 186 -20.53 -2.14 11.47
C LEU A 186 -20.67 -1.22 10.23
N ASN A 187 -19.70 -0.37 10.02
CA ASN A 187 -19.59 0.37 8.76
C ASN A 187 -19.02 -0.57 7.69
N LYS A 188 -19.88 -0.99 6.77
CA LYS A 188 -19.53 -1.97 5.73
C LYS A 188 -18.44 -1.48 4.78
N ALA A 189 -18.43 -0.20 4.42
CA ALA A 189 -17.40 0.37 3.56
C ALA A 189 -16.04 0.34 4.24
N VAL A 190 -15.95 0.83 5.48
CA VAL A 190 -14.70 0.78 6.26
C VAL A 190 -14.25 -0.66 6.49
N SER A 191 -15.17 -1.59 6.75
CA SER A 191 -14.83 -3.01 6.91
C SER A 191 -14.25 -3.62 5.62
N ALA A 192 -14.78 -3.24 4.45
CA ALA A 192 -14.24 -3.66 3.17
C ALA A 192 -12.82 -3.10 2.95
N ASP A 193 -12.60 -1.80 3.18
CA ASP A 193 -11.29 -1.17 3.07
C ASP A 193 -10.25 -1.83 4.00
N VAL A 194 -10.65 -2.12 5.25
CA VAL A 194 -9.78 -2.83 6.22
C VAL A 194 -9.38 -4.19 5.67
N ALA A 195 -10.32 -4.98 5.16
CA ALA A 195 -10.04 -6.31 4.63
C ALA A 195 -9.12 -6.25 3.40
N LEU A 196 -9.34 -5.30 2.50
CA LEU A 196 -8.48 -5.09 1.34
C LEU A 196 -7.04 -4.72 1.75
N GLN A 197 -6.86 -3.80 2.69
CA GLN A 197 -5.54 -3.42 3.18
C GLN A 197 -4.82 -4.55 3.92
N GLN A 198 -5.54 -5.30 4.75
CA GLN A 198 -4.98 -6.48 5.43
C GLN A 198 -4.56 -7.56 4.43
N SER A 199 -5.39 -7.83 3.43
CA SER A 199 -5.07 -8.82 2.40
C SER A 199 -3.86 -8.40 1.56
N ALA A 200 -3.71 -7.10 1.27
CA ALA A 200 -2.54 -6.56 0.57
C ALA A 200 -1.25 -6.78 1.37
N ALA A 201 -1.26 -6.54 2.68
CA ALA A 201 -0.10 -6.79 3.55
C ALA A 201 0.27 -8.28 3.63
N ILE A 202 -0.73 -9.18 3.71
CA ILE A 202 -0.50 -10.63 3.70
C ILE A 202 0.06 -11.07 2.34
N ARG A 203 -0.44 -10.50 1.24
CA ARG A 203 0.06 -10.78 -0.11
C ARG A 203 1.50 -10.33 -0.30
N GLU A 204 1.88 -9.16 0.22
CA GLU A 204 3.27 -8.68 0.20
C GLU A 204 4.20 -9.64 0.95
N GLU A 205 3.78 -10.13 2.12
CA GLU A 205 4.52 -11.16 2.86
C GLU A 205 4.64 -12.47 2.05
N ALA A 206 3.57 -12.88 1.35
CA ALA A 206 3.59 -14.06 0.49
C ALA A 206 4.58 -13.92 -0.67
N ILE A 207 4.64 -12.76 -1.33
CA ILE A 207 5.60 -12.48 -2.40
C ILE A 207 7.02 -12.59 -1.85
N ASN A 208 7.33 -11.95 -0.72
CA ASN A 208 8.65 -12.03 -0.10
C ASN A 208 9.07 -13.47 0.23
N GLN A 209 8.12 -14.31 0.68
CA GLN A 209 8.39 -15.73 0.94
C GLN A 209 8.61 -16.52 -0.34
N SER A 210 7.85 -16.24 -1.39
CA SER A 210 8.03 -16.84 -2.71
C SER A 210 9.43 -16.54 -3.29
N ASP A 211 9.87 -15.29 -3.19
CA ASP A 211 11.20 -14.86 -3.64
C ASP A 211 12.34 -15.53 -2.86
N CYS A 212 12.11 -15.87 -1.60
CA CYS A 212 13.01 -16.68 -0.78
C CYS A 212 12.94 -18.19 -1.09
N GLY A 213 12.11 -18.61 -2.05
CA GLY A 213 11.92 -20.02 -2.42
C GLY A 213 10.93 -20.80 -1.54
N ASN A 214 10.25 -20.13 -0.60
CA ASN A 214 9.28 -20.74 0.31
C ASN A 214 7.86 -20.80 -0.30
N ILE A 215 7.75 -21.44 -1.48
CA ILE A 215 6.53 -21.42 -2.32
C ILE A 215 5.28 -21.92 -1.60
N LEU A 216 5.40 -23.05 -0.84
CA LEU A 216 4.27 -23.60 -0.09
C LEU A 216 3.77 -22.64 0.99
N PHE A 217 4.69 -21.97 1.68
CA PHE A 217 4.33 -20.98 2.68
C PHE A 217 3.67 -19.75 2.05
N ALA A 218 4.17 -19.31 0.90
CA ALA A 218 3.60 -18.21 0.13
C ALA A 218 2.16 -18.53 -0.32
N SER A 219 1.92 -19.72 -0.88
CA SER A 219 0.57 -20.12 -1.30
C SER A 219 -0.41 -20.20 -0.13
N GLU A 220 0.02 -20.71 1.03
CA GLU A 220 -0.81 -20.73 2.25
C GLU A 220 -1.15 -19.32 2.76
N LYS A 221 -0.20 -18.39 2.70
CA LYS A 221 -0.46 -16.98 3.04
C LYS A 221 -1.50 -16.34 2.10
N LEU A 222 -1.42 -16.58 0.79
CA LEU A 222 -2.42 -16.10 -0.16
C LEU A 222 -3.81 -16.70 0.13
N ARG A 223 -3.86 -17.97 0.51
CA ARG A 223 -5.11 -18.63 0.91
C ARG A 223 -5.69 -18.03 2.19
N GLN A 224 -4.86 -17.66 3.17
CA GLN A 224 -5.31 -16.93 4.36
C GLN A 224 -5.92 -15.58 3.99
N ALA A 225 -5.28 -14.82 3.08
CA ALA A 225 -5.80 -13.57 2.59
C ALA A 225 -7.12 -13.75 1.83
N GLN A 226 -7.24 -14.77 0.98
CA GLN A 226 -8.48 -15.13 0.31
C GLN A 226 -9.63 -15.37 1.30
N LEU A 227 -9.43 -16.24 2.29
CA LEU A 227 -10.44 -16.56 3.30
C LEU A 227 -10.88 -15.34 4.12
N LEU A 228 -9.95 -14.43 4.42
CA LEU A 228 -10.26 -13.16 5.08
C LEU A 228 -11.20 -12.31 4.21
N LEU A 229 -10.90 -12.19 2.93
CA LEU A 229 -11.73 -11.43 1.99
C LEU A 229 -13.09 -12.07 1.75
N GLU A 230 -13.19 -13.38 1.61
CA GLU A 230 -14.46 -14.09 1.43
C GLU A 230 -15.40 -13.88 2.63
N ARG A 231 -14.89 -14.00 3.86
CA ARG A 231 -15.66 -13.70 5.07
C ARG A 231 -16.14 -12.26 5.11
N ASN A 232 -15.28 -11.32 4.73
CA ASN A 232 -15.62 -9.91 4.70
C ASN A 232 -16.65 -9.61 3.59
N ALA A 233 -16.50 -10.19 2.39
CA ALA A 233 -17.44 -10.04 1.30
C ALA A 233 -18.85 -10.55 1.67
N ALA A 234 -18.94 -11.64 2.45
CA ALA A 234 -20.22 -12.15 2.98
C ALA A 234 -20.89 -11.16 3.95
N LEU A 235 -20.10 -10.42 4.75
CA LEU A 235 -20.61 -9.44 5.72
C LEU A 235 -20.97 -8.11 5.07
N THR A 236 -20.15 -7.64 4.13
CA THR A 236 -20.27 -6.30 3.54
C THR A 236 -21.09 -6.26 2.28
N GLY A 237 -21.06 -7.36 1.50
CA GLY A 237 -21.64 -7.43 0.16
C GLY A 237 -20.79 -6.73 -0.90
N SER A 238 -19.54 -6.37 -0.59
CA SER A 238 -18.64 -5.66 -1.52
C SER A 238 -18.20 -6.57 -2.68
N GLU A 239 -18.46 -6.14 -3.90
CA GLU A 239 -18.02 -6.86 -5.11
C GLU A 239 -16.51 -6.78 -5.30
N GLU A 240 -15.91 -5.63 -5.01
CA GLU A 240 -14.45 -5.43 -5.09
C GLU A 240 -13.69 -6.40 -4.18
N VAL A 241 -14.17 -6.60 -2.94
CA VAL A 241 -13.61 -7.57 -2.00
C VAL A 241 -13.72 -8.98 -2.55
N ARG A 242 -14.88 -9.32 -3.16
CA ARG A 242 -15.12 -10.64 -3.77
C ARG A 242 -14.22 -10.91 -4.97
N GLU A 243 -14.06 -9.94 -5.84
CA GLU A 243 -13.17 -10.06 -7.00
C GLU A 243 -11.69 -10.18 -6.58
N THR A 244 -11.29 -9.45 -5.54
CA THR A 244 -9.92 -9.54 -5.00
C THR A 244 -9.69 -10.90 -4.37
N ALA A 245 -10.68 -11.48 -3.65
CA ALA A 245 -10.59 -12.84 -3.13
C ALA A 245 -10.37 -13.88 -4.23
N LYS A 246 -11.10 -13.78 -5.35
CA LYS A 246 -10.91 -14.66 -6.52
C LYS A 246 -9.51 -14.56 -7.10
N ARG A 247 -9.00 -13.33 -7.27
CA ARG A 247 -7.63 -13.12 -7.79
C ARG A 247 -6.57 -13.75 -6.90
N LEU A 248 -6.71 -13.66 -5.57
CA LEU A 248 -5.78 -14.29 -4.64
C LEU A 248 -5.89 -15.83 -4.65
N ALA A 249 -7.10 -16.39 -4.86
CA ALA A 249 -7.28 -17.82 -5.06
C ALA A 249 -6.50 -18.30 -6.30
N ASP A 250 -6.69 -17.66 -7.44
CA ASP A 250 -6.00 -18.00 -8.68
C ASP A 250 -4.47 -17.86 -8.55
N GLU A 251 -3.98 -16.87 -7.79
CA GLU A 251 -2.56 -16.67 -7.52
C GLU A 251 -2.00 -17.78 -6.63
N SER A 252 -2.71 -18.16 -5.56
CA SER A 252 -2.36 -19.26 -4.67
C SER A 252 -2.26 -20.59 -5.41
N ASP A 253 -3.26 -20.89 -6.26
CA ASP A 253 -3.31 -22.12 -7.04
C ASP A 253 -2.16 -22.20 -8.06
N ARG A 254 -1.82 -21.10 -8.72
CA ARG A 254 -0.66 -21.03 -9.63
C ARG A 254 0.66 -21.29 -8.92
N LEU A 255 0.87 -20.72 -7.74
CA LEU A 255 2.07 -20.97 -6.96
C LEU A 255 2.15 -22.45 -6.51
N ALA A 256 1.07 -23.02 -6.03
CA ALA A 256 1.02 -24.42 -5.61
C ALA A 256 1.30 -25.38 -6.79
N GLN A 257 0.78 -25.09 -7.99
CA GLN A 257 1.04 -25.87 -9.21
C GLN A 257 2.50 -25.76 -9.66
N ALA A 258 3.09 -24.56 -9.59
CA ALA A 258 4.49 -24.34 -9.95
C ALA A 258 5.45 -25.16 -9.05
N GLU A 259 5.12 -25.35 -7.78
CA GLU A 259 5.92 -26.16 -6.88
C GLU A 259 5.80 -27.66 -7.18
N THR A 260 4.62 -28.14 -7.58
CA THR A 260 4.36 -29.56 -7.87
C THR A 260 4.79 -29.99 -9.28
N ALA A 261 5.13 -29.03 -10.17
CA ALA A 261 5.57 -29.33 -11.52
C ALA A 261 6.92 -30.09 -11.52
N PRO A 262 7.06 -31.19 -12.28
CA PRO A 262 8.31 -31.93 -12.36
C PRO A 262 9.44 -31.05 -12.89
N ALA A 263 10.67 -31.27 -12.41
CA ALA A 263 11.85 -30.45 -12.71
C ALA A 263 12.10 -30.27 -14.23
N THR A 264 11.70 -31.25 -15.07
CA THR A 264 11.74 -31.18 -16.52
C THR A 264 10.77 -30.16 -17.12
N ALA A 265 9.63 -29.89 -16.46
CA ALA A 265 8.67 -28.86 -16.91
C ALA A 265 9.11 -27.45 -16.49
N LYS A 266 9.77 -27.30 -15.34
CA LYS A 266 10.36 -26.03 -14.89
C LYS A 266 11.44 -25.53 -15.84
N THR A 267 12.32 -26.44 -16.33
CA THR A 267 13.37 -26.11 -17.32
C THR A 267 12.80 -25.84 -18.73
N ALA A 268 11.73 -26.52 -19.11
CA ALA A 268 11.08 -26.30 -20.42
C ALA A 268 10.29 -24.97 -20.44
N ALA A 269 9.64 -24.61 -19.33
CA ALA A 269 8.92 -23.32 -19.23
C ALA A 269 9.89 -22.14 -19.21
N ALA A 270 11.03 -22.25 -18.52
CA ALA A 270 12.09 -21.25 -18.54
C ALA A 270 12.71 -21.11 -19.94
N ALA A 271 13.02 -22.24 -20.63
CA ALA A 271 13.57 -22.26 -21.98
C ALA A 271 12.57 -21.71 -23.02
N THR A 272 11.26 -21.95 -22.86
CA THR A 272 10.23 -21.37 -23.74
C THR A 272 10.02 -19.89 -23.49
N ALA A 273 10.12 -19.41 -22.26
CA ALA A 273 10.07 -17.98 -21.93
C ALA A 273 11.28 -17.24 -22.50
N GLU A 274 12.48 -17.84 -22.39
CA GLU A 274 13.72 -17.30 -22.92
C GLU A 274 13.75 -17.32 -24.47
N ALA A 275 13.24 -18.38 -25.09
CA ALA A 275 13.06 -18.46 -26.53
C ALA A 275 12.03 -17.47 -27.06
N ALA A 276 10.92 -17.24 -26.34
CA ALA A 276 9.92 -16.25 -26.67
C ALA A 276 10.47 -14.81 -26.55
N ALA A 277 11.26 -14.54 -25.51
CA ALA A 277 11.96 -13.27 -25.33
C ALA A 277 13.00 -13.02 -26.43
N MET A 278 13.79 -14.05 -26.83
CA MET A 278 14.72 -13.96 -27.96
C MET A 278 14.02 -13.77 -29.29
N ALA A 279 12.88 -14.42 -29.51
CA ALA A 279 12.10 -14.27 -30.74
C ALA A 279 11.46 -12.87 -30.84
N ALA A 280 10.99 -12.31 -29.70
CA ALA A 280 10.47 -10.95 -29.62
C ALA A 280 11.58 -9.89 -29.86
N ALA A 281 12.79 -10.12 -29.34
CA ALA A 281 13.95 -9.25 -29.56
C ALA A 281 14.45 -9.27 -31.03
N LYS A 282 14.21 -10.36 -31.74
CA LYS A 282 14.62 -10.52 -33.15
C LYS A 282 13.61 -10.03 -34.17
N ALA A 283 12.35 -9.76 -33.72
CA ALA A 283 11.24 -9.27 -34.53
C ALA A 283 11.00 -7.76 -34.42
N ALA A 284 11.83 -7.05 -33.66
CA ALA A 284 11.79 -5.58 -33.59
C ALA A 284 12.60 -5.01 -34.76
N PRO A 285 11.99 -4.16 -35.62
CA PRO A 285 12.68 -3.51 -36.74
C PRO A 285 13.64 -2.41 -36.28
#